data_4fb6aed6aabad9944d49922c1a00cfdb
#
_entry.id   4fb6aed6aabad9944d49922c1a00cfdb
#
_cell.length_a   1.000
_cell.length_b   1.000
_cell.length_c   1.000
_cell.angle_alpha   90.00
_cell.angle_beta   90.00
_cell.angle_gamma   90.00
#
_symmetry.space_group_name_H-M   'P 1'
#
loop_
_entity.id
_entity.type
_entity.pdbx_description
1 polymer ?
#
loop_
_entity_poly.entity_id
_entity_poly.type
_entity_poly.pdbx_seq_one_letter_code
_entity_poly.pdbx_strand_id
1 'polypeptide(L)'
;MTRRFPLLGVVAALFIGFAAFWMPAPALAIAASGLPASAPQERILDTADVLSRAAIGELSKTLESFSAERVDAHLITVNRLDYGLSLSQLGNSVLERWSEAGGEPNQVLFLIDSQTNSAEVVTSPGLDTQLDASLLRSTARTTMAQPIRDGGRYRQGSLDAMTRLLSVLQGGEDPGEPITAEVVSQPTNIPTKEETQSSNAFTWIVVLLTVGTIVPMLTWWVFSR
;
A
#
# COMPACT_ATOMS: atom_id res chain seq x y z
N MET A 1 32.42 48.24 -29.25
CA MET A 1 31.31 47.89 -28.37
C MET A 1 30.94 46.40 -28.57
N THR A 2 31.48 45.53 -27.72
CA THR A 2 31.34 44.10 -27.85
C THR A 2 30.14 43.63 -27.05
N ARG A 3 29.06 43.19 -27.69
CA ARG A 3 27.90 42.51 -27.11
C ARG A 3 28.33 41.11 -26.60
N ARG A 4 28.77 41.01 -25.37
CA ARG A 4 28.91 39.74 -24.69
C ARG A 4 27.78 39.68 -23.65
N PHE A 5 26.66 39.01 -23.98
CA PHE A 5 25.68 38.47 -22.97
C PHE A 5 24.42 37.95 -23.67
N PRO A 6 24.45 36.73 -24.28
CA PRO A 6 23.26 35.93 -24.22
C PRO A 6 23.49 34.50 -23.65
N LEU A 7 24.77 34.02 -23.62
CA LEU A 7 25.02 32.62 -23.23
C LEU A 7 24.73 32.34 -21.77
N LEU A 8 25.09 33.28 -20.85
CA LEU A 8 24.85 33.10 -19.42
C LEU A 8 23.35 33.08 -19.09
N GLY A 9 22.56 33.89 -19.77
CA GLY A 9 21.09 33.92 -19.59
C GLY A 9 20.41 32.62 -20.08
N VAL A 10 20.87 32.06 -21.21
CA VAL A 10 20.35 30.82 -21.74
C VAL A 10 20.70 29.62 -20.86
N VAL A 11 21.93 29.58 -20.32
CA VAL A 11 22.35 28.52 -19.40
C VAL A 11 21.59 28.61 -18.07
N ALA A 12 21.38 29.81 -17.54
CA ALA A 12 20.58 30.00 -16.33
C ALA A 12 19.11 29.61 -16.54
N ALA A 13 18.50 29.96 -17.68
CA ALA A 13 17.14 29.58 -18.00
C ALA A 13 16.98 28.04 -18.17
N LEU A 14 17.96 27.38 -18.79
CA LEU A 14 18.00 25.92 -18.90
C LEU A 14 18.14 25.22 -17.55
N PHE A 15 18.94 25.77 -16.65
CA PHE A 15 19.11 25.22 -15.28
C PHE A 15 17.86 25.39 -14.43
N ILE A 16 17.16 26.53 -14.54
CA ILE A 16 15.90 26.78 -13.83
C ILE A 16 14.79 25.88 -14.40
N GLY A 17 14.73 25.70 -15.71
CA GLY A 17 13.77 24.77 -16.36
C GLY A 17 14.01 23.32 -15.97
N PHE A 18 15.27 22.88 -15.85
CA PHE A 18 15.63 21.54 -15.43
C PHE A 18 15.34 21.30 -13.95
N ALA A 19 15.57 22.29 -13.09
CA ALA A 19 15.27 22.21 -11.65
C ALA A 19 13.76 22.13 -11.37
N ALA A 20 12.92 22.80 -12.19
CA ALA A 20 11.46 22.72 -12.07
C ALA A 20 10.90 21.33 -12.43
N PHE A 21 11.59 20.55 -13.26
CA PHE A 21 11.18 19.20 -13.63
C PHE A 21 11.47 18.14 -12.53
N TRP A 22 12.30 18.49 -11.54
CA TRP A 22 12.70 17.60 -10.45
C TRP A 22 12.00 17.94 -9.13
N MET A 23 11.02 18.84 -9.14
CA MET A 23 10.21 19.05 -7.93
C MET A 23 9.33 17.81 -7.73
N PRO A 24 9.57 17.02 -6.66
CA PRO A 24 8.66 15.93 -6.32
C PRO A 24 7.28 16.53 -6.09
N ALA A 25 6.26 15.94 -6.71
CA ALA A 25 4.87 16.30 -6.41
C ALA A 25 4.65 16.18 -4.89
N PRO A 26 4.02 17.16 -4.24
CA PRO A 26 3.73 17.05 -2.82
C PRO A 26 2.88 15.79 -2.59
N ALA A 27 3.39 14.84 -1.80
CA ALA A 27 2.63 13.71 -1.34
C ALA A 27 1.58 14.24 -0.35
N LEU A 28 0.37 14.49 -0.83
CA LEU A 28 -0.75 14.92 0.02
C LEU A 28 -1.15 13.75 0.91
N ALA A 29 -1.02 13.92 2.21
CA ALA A 29 -1.62 13.03 3.19
C ALA A 29 -3.13 13.20 3.18
N ILE A 30 -3.87 12.14 3.40
CA ILE A 30 -5.34 12.15 3.34
C ILE A 30 -5.91 12.26 4.75
N ALA A 31 -6.70 13.33 4.95
CA ALA A 31 -7.61 13.48 6.07
C ALA A 31 -9.04 13.11 5.65
N ALA A 32 -9.94 12.95 6.62
CA ALA A 32 -11.36 12.71 6.33
C ALA A 32 -11.97 13.81 5.44
N SER A 33 -11.50 15.05 5.57
CA SER A 33 -11.94 16.18 4.74
C SER A 33 -11.55 16.08 3.26
N GLY A 34 -10.55 15.27 2.93
CA GLY A 34 -10.12 15.00 1.55
C GLY A 34 -10.97 13.95 0.83
N LEU A 35 -11.86 13.26 1.56
CA LEU A 35 -12.80 12.29 1.01
C LEU A 35 -14.16 12.93 0.77
N PRO A 36 -15.03 12.34 -0.09
CA PRO A 36 -16.38 12.86 -0.36
C PRO A 36 -17.19 13.12 0.91
N ALA A 37 -17.95 14.21 0.92
CA ALA A 37 -18.77 14.59 2.06
C ALA A 37 -20.00 13.68 2.27
N SER A 38 -20.45 12.99 1.24
CA SER A 38 -21.53 11.99 1.27
C SER A 38 -21.04 10.69 0.62
N ALA A 39 -21.73 9.59 0.89
CA ALA A 39 -21.44 8.31 0.26
C ALA A 39 -21.52 8.47 -1.27
N PRO A 40 -20.44 8.17 -2.01
CA PRO A 40 -20.43 8.30 -3.46
C PRO A 40 -21.20 7.13 -4.10
N GLN A 41 -21.66 7.34 -5.33
CA GLN A 41 -22.28 6.24 -6.09
C GLN A 41 -21.25 5.14 -6.45
N GLU A 42 -20.01 5.55 -6.64
CA GLU A 42 -18.91 4.60 -6.84
C GLU A 42 -18.53 3.96 -5.51
N ARG A 43 -18.67 2.64 -5.41
CA ARG A 43 -18.38 1.91 -4.17
C ARG A 43 -16.91 1.80 -3.84
N ILE A 44 -16.03 2.17 -4.78
CA ILE A 44 -14.58 2.09 -4.61
C ILE A 44 -13.96 3.46 -4.84
N LEU A 45 -13.21 3.94 -3.85
CA LEU A 45 -12.39 5.13 -3.93
C LEU A 45 -10.93 4.71 -3.83
N ASP A 46 -10.29 4.44 -4.96
CA ASP A 46 -8.89 4.05 -5.03
C ASP A 46 -7.98 5.29 -5.14
N THR A 47 -7.77 5.99 -4.02
CA THR A 47 -6.89 7.18 -4.00
C THR A 47 -5.41 6.82 -3.94
N ALA A 48 -5.09 5.57 -3.64
CA ALA A 48 -3.72 5.06 -3.62
C ALA A 48 -3.25 4.51 -4.98
N ASP A 49 -4.18 4.36 -5.96
CA ASP A 49 -3.92 3.79 -7.29
C ASP A 49 -3.25 2.40 -7.21
N VAL A 50 -3.75 1.56 -6.28
CA VAL A 50 -3.23 0.20 -6.04
C VAL A 50 -4.08 -0.90 -6.66
N LEU A 51 -5.24 -0.55 -7.21
CA LEU A 51 -6.18 -1.50 -7.81
C LEU A 51 -6.16 -1.40 -9.34
N SER A 52 -6.05 -2.54 -10.01
CA SER A 52 -6.24 -2.58 -11.46
C SER A 52 -7.71 -2.36 -11.82
N ARG A 53 -8.01 -1.93 -13.05
CA ARG A 53 -9.40 -1.79 -13.54
C ARG A 53 -10.19 -3.09 -13.45
N ALA A 54 -9.54 -4.22 -13.69
CA ALA A 54 -10.18 -5.54 -13.55
C ALA A 54 -10.53 -5.84 -12.08
N ALA A 55 -9.62 -5.50 -11.14
CA ALA A 55 -9.86 -5.64 -9.72
C ALA A 55 -11.02 -4.74 -9.26
N ILE A 56 -11.07 -3.49 -9.69
CA ILE A 56 -12.16 -2.56 -9.39
C ILE A 56 -13.51 -3.14 -9.86
N GLY A 57 -13.58 -3.68 -11.08
CA GLY A 57 -14.81 -4.27 -11.60
C GLY A 57 -15.28 -5.50 -10.81
N GLU A 58 -14.37 -6.35 -10.36
CA GLU A 58 -14.68 -7.53 -9.55
C GLU A 58 -15.09 -7.15 -8.13
N LEU A 59 -14.34 -6.29 -7.48
CA LEU A 59 -14.61 -5.80 -6.12
C LEU A 59 -15.94 -5.02 -6.08
N SER A 60 -16.25 -4.20 -7.09
CA SER A 60 -17.53 -3.48 -7.17
C SER A 60 -18.71 -4.43 -7.18
N LYS A 61 -18.65 -5.54 -7.95
CA LYS A 61 -19.71 -6.54 -7.96
C LYS A 61 -19.89 -7.20 -6.60
N THR A 62 -18.80 -7.48 -5.90
CA THR A 62 -18.86 -8.06 -4.56
C THR A 62 -19.46 -7.05 -3.57
N LEU A 63 -19.09 -5.78 -3.64
CA LEU A 63 -19.68 -4.72 -2.83
C LEU A 63 -21.17 -4.50 -3.14
N GLU A 64 -21.58 -4.64 -4.39
CA GLU A 64 -23.00 -4.59 -4.78
C GLU A 64 -23.83 -5.69 -4.11
N SER A 65 -23.24 -6.88 -3.87
CA SER A 65 -23.93 -8.00 -3.23
C SER A 65 -24.35 -7.68 -1.78
N PHE A 66 -23.70 -6.75 -1.10
CA PHE A 66 -24.08 -6.30 0.24
C PHE A 66 -25.45 -5.61 0.24
N SER A 67 -25.87 -5.04 -0.87
CA SER A 67 -27.19 -4.38 -0.98
C SER A 67 -28.34 -5.36 -0.78
N ALA A 68 -28.16 -6.66 -1.09
CA ALA A 68 -29.17 -7.69 -0.82
C ALA A 68 -29.44 -7.84 0.68
N GLU A 69 -28.44 -7.56 1.52
CA GLU A 69 -28.53 -7.58 2.99
C GLU A 69 -28.85 -6.20 3.56
N ARG A 70 -29.23 -5.25 2.73
CA ARG A 70 -29.52 -3.84 3.11
C ARG A 70 -28.34 -3.15 3.77
N VAL A 71 -27.15 -3.46 3.28
CA VAL A 71 -25.89 -2.87 3.73
C VAL A 71 -25.26 -2.11 2.57
N ASP A 72 -24.88 -0.87 2.80
CA ASP A 72 -24.11 -0.07 1.86
C ASP A 72 -22.62 -0.22 2.14
N ALA A 73 -21.93 -0.92 1.25
CA ALA A 73 -20.53 -1.27 1.44
C ALA A 73 -19.63 -0.50 0.48
N HIS A 74 -18.55 0.05 1.01
CA HIS A 74 -17.56 0.81 0.25
C HIS A 74 -16.14 0.36 0.58
N LEU A 75 -15.23 0.52 -0.39
CA LEU A 75 -13.79 0.33 -0.23
C LEU A 75 -13.07 1.65 -0.50
N ILE A 76 -12.22 2.06 0.42
CA ILE A 76 -11.35 3.23 0.27
C ILE A 76 -9.91 2.78 0.42
N THR A 77 -9.08 3.08 -0.58
CA THR A 77 -7.63 2.96 -0.45
C THR A 77 -7.02 4.33 -0.29
N VAL A 78 -6.09 4.45 0.64
CA VAL A 78 -5.36 5.70 0.89
C VAL A 78 -3.87 5.42 0.76
N ASN A 79 -3.14 6.38 0.19
CA ASN A 79 -1.69 6.26 0.07
C ASN A 79 -1.00 6.60 1.39
N ARG A 80 -1.50 7.61 2.09
CA ARG A 80 -0.92 8.09 3.34
C ARG A 80 -1.97 8.82 4.17
N LEU A 81 -1.98 8.52 5.47
CA LEU A 81 -2.82 9.25 6.43
C LEU A 81 -2.12 10.51 6.95
N ASP A 82 -2.90 11.49 7.36
CA ASP A 82 -2.39 12.64 8.10
C ASP A 82 -1.75 12.20 9.42
N TYR A 83 -0.78 12.99 9.86
CA TYR A 83 -0.04 12.69 11.08
C TYR A 83 -0.97 12.57 12.30
N GLY A 84 -0.85 11.45 13.01
CA GLY A 84 -1.65 11.16 14.21
C GLY A 84 -3.05 10.59 13.92
N LEU A 85 -3.46 10.44 12.65
CA LEU A 85 -4.73 9.84 12.27
C LEU A 85 -4.55 8.32 12.05
N SER A 86 -5.40 7.51 12.68
CA SER A 86 -5.48 6.06 12.41
C SER A 86 -6.53 5.76 11.33
N LEU A 87 -6.42 4.58 10.68
CA LEU A 87 -7.45 4.12 9.73
C LEU A 87 -8.82 4.00 10.38
N SER A 88 -8.88 3.52 11.62
CA SER A 88 -10.14 3.41 12.37
C SER A 88 -10.78 4.79 12.61
N GLN A 89 -9.99 5.79 13.02
CA GLN A 89 -10.47 7.16 13.18
C GLN A 89 -10.94 7.77 11.86
N LEU A 90 -10.17 7.55 10.77
CA LEU A 90 -10.58 7.99 9.44
C LEU A 90 -11.91 7.38 9.05
N GLY A 91 -12.05 6.06 9.18
CA GLY A 91 -13.25 5.33 8.80
C GLY A 91 -14.49 5.79 9.59
N ASN A 92 -14.36 5.90 10.91
CA ASN A 92 -15.45 6.37 11.77
C ASN A 92 -15.88 7.81 11.40
N SER A 93 -14.92 8.71 11.16
CA SER A 93 -15.23 10.09 10.75
C SER A 93 -15.90 10.17 9.37
N VAL A 94 -15.57 9.25 8.47
CA VAL A 94 -16.21 9.15 7.15
C VAL A 94 -17.65 8.64 7.29
N LEU A 95 -17.87 7.56 8.04
CA LEU A 95 -19.20 7.00 8.27
C LEU A 95 -20.14 7.99 8.97
N GLU A 96 -19.64 8.69 10.01
CA GLU A 96 -20.40 9.73 10.70
C GLU A 96 -20.86 10.82 9.74
N ARG A 97 -19.95 11.35 8.95
CA ARG A 97 -20.24 12.40 7.97
C ARG A 97 -21.20 11.94 6.87
N TRP A 98 -21.05 10.69 6.38
CA TRP A 98 -21.97 10.13 5.39
C TRP A 98 -23.36 9.91 5.97
N SER A 99 -23.45 9.47 7.23
CA SER A 99 -24.73 9.36 7.95
C SER A 99 -25.42 10.72 8.13
N GLU A 100 -24.67 11.76 8.51
CA GLU A 100 -25.19 13.14 8.63
C GLU A 100 -25.67 13.70 7.28
N ALA A 101 -25.03 13.29 6.18
CA ALA A 101 -25.44 13.67 4.83
C ALA A 101 -26.66 12.90 4.31
N GLY A 102 -27.29 12.05 5.12
CA GLY A 102 -28.46 11.25 4.75
C GLY A 102 -28.14 9.94 4.05
N GLY A 103 -26.95 9.39 4.29
CA GLY A 103 -26.54 8.05 3.82
C GLY A 103 -27.37 6.93 4.45
N GLU A 104 -27.20 5.71 3.91
CA GLU A 104 -27.88 4.53 4.41
C GLU A 104 -27.52 4.26 5.88
N PRO A 105 -28.46 3.74 6.69
CA PRO A 105 -28.24 3.51 8.12
C PRO A 105 -27.23 2.39 8.41
N ASN A 106 -27.18 1.39 7.52
CA ASN A 106 -26.29 0.24 7.64
C ASN A 106 -25.15 0.36 6.63
N GLN A 107 -23.99 0.76 7.10
CA GLN A 107 -22.81 0.97 6.26
C GLN A 107 -21.64 0.13 6.73
N VAL A 108 -20.88 -0.40 5.78
CA VAL A 108 -19.58 -1.07 5.99
C VAL A 108 -18.53 -0.38 5.15
N LEU A 109 -17.44 0.00 5.77
CA LEU A 109 -16.33 0.65 5.11
C LEU A 109 -15.05 -0.17 5.27
N PHE A 110 -14.53 -0.65 4.15
CA PHE A 110 -13.22 -1.28 4.06
C PHE A 110 -12.17 -0.22 3.75
N LEU A 111 -11.11 -0.18 4.52
CA LEU A 111 -10.04 0.80 4.39
C LEU A 111 -8.69 0.13 4.23
N ILE A 112 -7.87 0.65 3.34
CA ILE A 112 -6.48 0.20 3.12
C ILE A 112 -5.56 1.41 3.14
N ASP A 113 -4.51 1.35 3.94
CA ASP A 113 -3.37 2.25 3.85
C ASP A 113 -2.23 1.52 3.12
N SER A 114 -1.92 1.97 1.92
CA SER A 114 -0.90 1.34 1.07
C SER A 114 0.52 1.64 1.54
N GLN A 115 0.75 2.71 2.29
CA GLN A 115 2.06 3.04 2.84
C GLN A 115 2.47 2.08 3.96
N THR A 116 1.54 1.76 4.85
CA THR A 116 1.80 0.88 6.00
C THR A 116 1.39 -0.56 5.76
N ASN A 117 0.76 -0.85 4.60
CA ASN A 117 0.15 -2.15 4.27
C ASN A 117 -0.81 -2.62 5.38
N SER A 118 -1.56 -1.69 5.93
CA SER A 118 -2.56 -1.95 6.95
C SER A 118 -3.96 -1.84 6.38
N ALA A 119 -4.89 -2.54 7.01
CA ALA A 119 -6.31 -2.50 6.66
C ALA A 119 -7.15 -2.34 7.92
N GLU A 120 -8.32 -1.75 7.76
CA GLU A 120 -9.34 -1.61 8.79
C GLU A 120 -10.72 -1.83 8.19
N VAL A 121 -11.64 -2.34 9.00
CA VAL A 121 -13.04 -2.45 8.64
C VAL A 121 -13.85 -1.80 9.73
N VAL A 122 -14.65 -0.82 9.36
CA VAL A 122 -15.54 -0.10 10.28
C VAL A 122 -16.98 -0.20 9.80
N THR A 123 -17.91 -0.19 10.74
CA THR A 123 -19.34 -0.33 10.48
C THR A 123 -20.11 0.77 11.18
N SER A 124 -21.30 1.09 10.64
CA SER A 124 -22.25 1.91 11.36
C SER A 124 -22.86 1.13 12.54
N PRO A 125 -23.34 1.82 13.59
CA PRO A 125 -23.87 1.17 14.79
C PRO A 125 -25.03 0.18 14.54
N GLY A 126 -25.75 0.33 13.42
CA GLY A 126 -26.84 -0.59 13.05
C GLY A 126 -26.41 -2.03 12.77
N LEU A 127 -25.13 -2.27 12.54
CA LEU A 127 -24.56 -3.60 12.21
C LEU A 127 -23.86 -4.27 13.39
N ASP A 128 -23.74 -3.63 14.56
CA ASP A 128 -22.98 -4.15 15.72
C ASP A 128 -23.50 -5.48 16.25
N THR A 129 -24.79 -5.78 16.01
CA THR A 129 -25.40 -7.07 16.42
C THR A 129 -25.13 -8.21 15.45
N GLN A 130 -24.79 -7.91 14.19
CA GLN A 130 -24.53 -8.89 13.15
C GLN A 130 -23.03 -9.07 12.92
N LEU A 131 -22.28 -7.99 13.04
CA LEU A 131 -20.85 -7.96 12.82
C LEU A 131 -20.16 -7.50 14.10
N ASP A 132 -19.76 -8.43 14.94
CA ASP A 132 -19.11 -8.09 16.19
C ASP A 132 -17.69 -7.50 15.98
N ALA A 133 -17.21 -6.75 16.96
CA ALA A 133 -15.91 -6.08 16.90
C ALA A 133 -14.72 -7.05 16.77
N SER A 134 -14.86 -8.32 17.21
CA SER A 134 -13.80 -9.33 17.06
C SER A 134 -13.68 -9.81 15.63
N LEU A 135 -14.82 -10.06 14.98
CA LEU A 135 -14.92 -10.41 13.58
C LEU A 135 -14.35 -9.31 12.68
N LEU A 136 -14.78 -8.06 12.89
CA LEU A 136 -14.28 -6.92 12.10
C LEU A 136 -12.75 -6.79 12.23
N ARG A 137 -12.23 -6.90 13.44
CA ARG A 137 -10.80 -6.79 13.70
C ARG A 137 -10.00 -7.94 13.08
N SER A 138 -10.47 -9.19 13.19
CA SER A 138 -9.80 -10.34 12.58
C SER A 138 -9.88 -10.26 11.05
N THR A 139 -11.02 -9.85 10.49
CA THR A 139 -11.18 -9.62 9.06
C THR A 139 -10.20 -8.56 8.54
N ALA A 140 -10.10 -7.43 9.23
CA ALA A 140 -9.18 -6.36 8.85
C ALA A 140 -7.70 -6.80 8.92
N ARG A 141 -7.28 -7.35 10.06
CA ARG A 141 -5.87 -7.60 10.35
C ARG A 141 -5.31 -8.85 9.71
N THR A 142 -6.11 -9.90 9.65
CA THR A 142 -5.68 -11.22 9.19
C THR A 142 -6.18 -11.48 7.76
N THR A 143 -7.48 -11.41 7.51
CA THR A 143 -8.02 -11.74 6.20
C THR A 143 -7.62 -10.72 5.14
N MET A 144 -7.72 -9.42 5.46
CA MET A 144 -7.45 -8.34 4.49
C MET A 144 -5.98 -7.91 4.45
N ALA A 145 -5.40 -7.56 5.60
CA ALA A 145 -4.06 -6.96 5.64
C ALA A 145 -2.93 -7.97 5.42
N GLN A 146 -3.10 -9.25 5.76
CA GLN A 146 -2.01 -10.22 5.60
C GLN A 146 -1.64 -10.46 4.13
N PRO A 147 -2.57 -10.74 3.19
CA PRO A 147 -2.22 -10.85 1.77
C PRO A 147 -1.56 -9.59 1.20
N ILE A 148 -1.94 -8.41 1.72
CA ILE A 148 -1.36 -7.14 1.31
C ILE A 148 0.11 -7.06 1.77
N ARG A 149 0.39 -7.37 3.04
CA ARG A 149 1.75 -7.37 3.60
C ARG A 149 2.67 -8.41 2.95
N ASP A 150 2.14 -9.59 2.68
CA ASP A 150 2.91 -10.71 2.15
C ASP A 150 3.28 -10.57 0.66
N GLY A 151 2.58 -9.70 -0.08
CA GLY A 151 2.86 -9.59 -1.51
C GLY A 151 2.07 -8.54 -2.28
N GLY A 152 1.56 -7.49 -1.61
CA GLY A 152 0.80 -6.43 -2.27
C GLY A 152 -0.50 -6.94 -2.92
N ARG A 153 -1.08 -8.02 -2.40
CA ARG A 153 -2.25 -8.67 -2.98
C ARG A 153 -3.54 -7.97 -2.56
N TYR A 154 -3.65 -6.67 -2.90
CA TYR A 154 -4.77 -5.80 -2.54
C TYR A 154 -6.13 -6.36 -2.97
N ARG A 155 -6.24 -6.82 -4.24
CA ARG A 155 -7.46 -7.44 -4.76
C ARG A 155 -7.88 -8.65 -3.94
N GLN A 156 -6.96 -9.57 -3.69
CA GLN A 156 -7.27 -10.81 -2.96
C GLN A 156 -7.69 -10.51 -1.52
N GLY A 157 -6.89 -9.74 -0.78
CA GLY A 157 -7.22 -9.38 0.61
C GLY A 157 -8.57 -8.69 0.73
N SER A 158 -8.91 -7.80 -0.21
CA SER A 158 -10.23 -7.15 -0.23
C SER A 158 -11.36 -8.12 -0.53
N LEU A 159 -11.22 -9.00 -1.53
CA LEU A 159 -12.23 -10.00 -1.87
C LEU A 159 -12.48 -10.97 -0.73
N ASP A 160 -11.42 -11.49 -0.12
CA ASP A 160 -11.51 -12.44 0.98
C ASP A 160 -12.22 -11.81 2.19
N ALA A 161 -11.89 -10.54 2.52
CA ALA A 161 -12.53 -9.79 3.59
C ALA A 161 -14.02 -9.55 3.31
N MET A 162 -14.37 -9.10 2.10
CA MET A 162 -15.76 -8.86 1.69
C MET A 162 -16.58 -10.14 1.70
N THR A 163 -16.03 -11.23 1.15
CA THR A 163 -16.71 -12.54 1.10
C THR A 163 -16.96 -13.08 2.50
N ARG A 164 -15.99 -12.94 3.42
CA ARG A 164 -16.13 -13.36 4.81
C ARG A 164 -17.28 -12.64 5.50
N LEU A 165 -17.31 -11.29 5.43
CA LEU A 165 -18.37 -10.51 6.06
C LEU A 165 -19.73 -10.72 5.41
N LEU A 166 -19.78 -10.86 4.08
CA LEU A 166 -21.02 -11.14 3.37
C LEU A 166 -21.62 -12.49 3.78
N SER A 167 -20.78 -13.52 3.97
CA SER A 167 -21.23 -14.83 4.46
C SER A 167 -21.89 -14.73 5.83
N VAL A 168 -21.33 -13.95 6.74
CA VAL A 168 -21.90 -13.73 8.08
C VAL A 168 -23.20 -12.92 8.00
N LEU A 169 -23.25 -11.87 7.19
CA LEU A 169 -24.47 -11.07 6.99
C LEU A 169 -25.64 -11.90 6.41
N GLN A 170 -25.34 -12.88 5.59
CA GLN A 170 -26.31 -13.85 5.05
C GLN A 170 -26.76 -14.89 6.07
N GLY A 171 -26.32 -14.79 7.33
CA GLY A 171 -26.65 -15.73 8.40
C GLY A 171 -25.83 -17.02 8.36
N GLY A 172 -24.75 -17.05 7.56
CA GLY A 172 -23.77 -18.14 7.57
C GLY A 172 -22.85 -18.07 8.80
N GLU A 173 -22.21 -19.21 9.08
CA GLU A 173 -21.13 -19.25 10.06
C GLU A 173 -19.89 -18.52 9.52
N ASP A 174 -19.13 -17.84 10.39
CA ASP A 174 -17.88 -17.21 10.00
C ASP A 174 -16.93 -18.27 9.38
N PRO A 175 -16.52 -18.14 8.12
CA PRO A 175 -15.58 -19.07 7.50
C PRO A 175 -14.20 -19.07 8.17
N GLY A 176 -13.98 -18.18 9.11
CA GLY A 176 -12.73 -18.04 9.85
C GLY A 176 -11.66 -17.28 9.07
N GLU A 177 -10.49 -17.22 9.70
CA GLU A 177 -9.32 -16.61 9.06
C GLU A 177 -8.84 -17.52 7.92
N PRO A 178 -8.37 -16.95 6.79
CA PRO A 178 -7.80 -17.76 5.73
C PRO A 178 -6.65 -18.58 6.32
N ILE A 179 -6.71 -19.89 6.13
CA ILE A 179 -5.58 -20.76 6.50
C ILE A 179 -4.41 -20.26 5.67
N THR A 180 -3.52 -19.56 6.31
CA THR A 180 -2.24 -19.20 5.69
C THR A 180 -1.58 -20.53 5.41
N ALA A 181 -1.64 -20.99 4.14
CA ALA A 181 -0.75 -22.06 3.73
C ALA A 181 0.62 -21.58 4.20
N GLU A 182 1.20 -22.31 5.14
CA GLU A 182 2.56 -22.06 5.62
C GLU A 182 3.35 -21.75 4.37
N VAL A 183 3.82 -20.50 4.23
CA VAL A 183 4.66 -20.14 3.11
C VAL A 183 5.82 -21.08 3.26
N VAL A 184 5.79 -22.19 2.53
CA VAL A 184 6.97 -23.04 2.37
C VAL A 184 8.01 -22.07 1.87
N SER A 185 8.85 -21.62 2.79
CA SER A 185 9.91 -20.66 2.51
C SER A 185 10.64 -21.24 1.34
N GLN A 186 10.43 -20.68 0.16
CA GLN A 186 11.22 -21.09 -0.99
C GLN A 186 12.66 -21.01 -0.52
N PRO A 187 13.47 -22.04 -0.73
CA PRO A 187 14.84 -22.03 -0.26
C PRO A 187 15.47 -20.74 -0.75
N THR A 188 15.67 -19.82 0.19
CA THR A 188 16.29 -18.54 -0.13
C THR A 188 17.69 -18.86 -0.60
N ASN A 189 18.11 -18.30 -1.74
CA ASN A 189 19.49 -18.38 -2.24
C ASN A 189 20.48 -17.61 -1.33
N ILE A 190 20.08 -17.39 -0.06
CA ILE A 190 20.94 -16.79 0.96
C ILE A 190 21.79 -17.94 1.54
N PRO A 191 23.13 -17.93 1.32
CA PRO A 191 24.00 -18.96 1.86
C PRO A 191 23.88 -18.99 3.38
N THR A 192 23.85 -20.18 3.95
CA THR A 192 23.90 -20.36 5.39
C THR A 192 25.21 -19.82 5.96
N LYS A 193 25.25 -19.59 7.27
CA LYS A 193 26.48 -19.11 7.93
C LYS A 193 27.64 -20.09 7.73
N GLU A 194 27.35 -21.39 7.70
CA GLU A 194 28.29 -22.47 7.45
C GLU A 194 28.82 -22.46 6.01
N GLU A 195 27.93 -22.24 5.03
CA GLU A 195 28.32 -22.12 3.61
C GLU A 195 29.15 -20.85 3.37
N THR A 196 28.82 -19.75 4.06
CA THR A 196 29.60 -18.52 3.98
C THR A 196 30.99 -18.68 4.59
N GLN A 197 31.11 -19.40 5.70
CA GLN A 197 32.42 -19.69 6.33
C GLN A 197 33.27 -20.66 5.53
N SER A 198 32.68 -21.61 4.84
CA SER A 198 33.39 -22.57 3.96
C SER A 198 33.67 -22.02 2.56
N SER A 199 33.10 -20.86 2.22
CA SER A 199 33.32 -20.25 0.92
C SER A 199 34.72 -19.62 0.81
N ASN A 200 35.32 -19.73 -0.37
CA ASN A 200 36.59 -19.06 -0.69
C ASN A 200 36.45 -17.54 -0.88
N ALA A 201 35.32 -16.94 -0.43
CA ALA A 201 35.01 -15.53 -0.61
C ALA A 201 36.09 -14.61 0.01
N PHE A 202 36.60 -14.98 1.20
CA PHE A 202 37.69 -14.23 1.84
C PHE A 202 38.96 -14.24 0.99
N THR A 203 39.33 -15.40 0.44
CA THR A 203 40.49 -15.52 -0.45
C THR A 203 40.34 -14.67 -1.70
N TRP A 204 39.16 -14.64 -2.33
CA TRP A 204 38.89 -13.80 -3.48
C TRP A 204 38.92 -12.32 -3.15
N ILE A 205 38.44 -11.90 -1.98
CA ILE A 205 38.52 -10.49 -1.51
C ILE A 205 39.99 -10.07 -1.37
N VAL A 206 40.83 -10.90 -0.75
CA VAL A 206 42.26 -10.61 -0.59
C VAL A 206 42.99 -10.56 -1.95
N VAL A 207 42.68 -11.49 -2.87
CA VAL A 207 43.25 -11.45 -4.23
C VAL A 207 42.84 -10.18 -4.98
N LEU A 208 41.56 -9.80 -4.95
CA LEU A 208 41.07 -8.60 -5.61
C LEU A 208 41.68 -7.33 -5.03
N LEU A 209 41.79 -7.23 -3.71
CA LEU A 209 42.47 -6.10 -3.05
C LEU A 209 43.96 -6.02 -3.43
N THR A 210 44.65 -7.16 -3.46
CA THR A 210 46.06 -7.21 -3.82
C THR A 210 46.29 -6.83 -5.29
N VAL A 211 45.49 -7.36 -6.20
CA VAL A 211 45.54 -6.99 -7.62
C VAL A 211 45.17 -5.56 -7.84
N GLY A 212 44.09 -5.08 -7.20
CA GLY A 212 43.60 -3.70 -7.30
C GLY A 212 44.58 -2.63 -6.76
N THR A 213 45.50 -3.03 -5.86
CA THR A 213 46.54 -2.12 -5.36
C THR A 213 47.85 -2.24 -6.17
N ILE A 214 48.26 -3.43 -6.53
CA ILE A 214 49.56 -3.67 -7.20
C ILE A 214 49.52 -3.21 -8.67
N VAL A 215 48.42 -3.46 -9.39
CA VAL A 215 48.32 -3.11 -10.82
C VAL A 215 48.45 -1.59 -11.07
N PRO A 216 47.74 -0.68 -10.38
CA PRO A 216 47.95 0.75 -10.57
C PRO A 216 49.36 1.21 -10.19
N MET A 217 49.96 0.59 -9.17
CA MET A 217 51.31 0.95 -8.70
C MET A 217 52.39 0.54 -9.70
N LEU A 218 52.25 -0.64 -10.31
CA LEU A 218 53.12 -1.11 -11.39
C LEU A 218 52.93 -0.29 -12.68
N THR A 219 51.73 0.02 -13.06
CA THR A 219 51.47 0.84 -14.23
C THR A 219 52.05 2.25 -14.05
N TRP A 220 51.89 2.87 -12.89
CA TRP A 220 52.52 4.15 -12.61
C TRP A 220 54.05 4.09 -12.67
N TRP A 221 54.65 3.05 -12.09
CA TRP A 221 56.12 2.86 -12.10
C TRP A 221 56.65 2.64 -13.53
N VAL A 222 55.94 1.90 -14.38
CA VAL A 222 56.35 1.65 -15.78
C VAL A 222 56.23 2.92 -16.63
N PHE A 223 55.16 3.67 -16.45
CA PHE A 223 54.92 4.90 -17.24
C PHE A 223 55.54 6.18 -16.69
N SER A 224 56.07 6.14 -15.47
CA SER A 224 56.80 7.28 -14.85
C SER A 224 58.33 7.26 -15.10
N ARG A 225 58.83 6.26 -15.83
CA ARG A 225 60.18 6.23 -16.36
C ARG A 225 60.18 6.74 -17.79
#